data_a8e6ab694e9a4bc07dbe1a6c9d228c07
#
_entry.id   a8e6ab694e9a4bc07dbe1a6c9d228c07
#
_cell.length_a   1.000
_cell.length_b   1.000
_cell.length_c   1.000
_cell.angle_alpha   90.00
_cell.angle_beta   90.00
_cell.angle_gamma   90.00
#
_symmetry.space_group_name_H-M   'P 1'
#
loop_
_entity.id
_entity.type
_entity.pdbx_description
1 polymer ?
#
loop_
_entity_poly.entity_id
_entity_poly.type
_entity_poly.pdbx_seq_one_letter_code
_entity_poly.pdbx_strand_id
1 'polypeptide(L)'
;MGETQMTHITIDGKEIEVDSSLTILEAAQKADIKIPTLCYLKEVNEIGACKMCVVEVEGKNHLVTSCNTKVAEGMQIHTKSDKVVRSRRQVLNLLLANHDVRCFSCSKSGDCRLQDLSNEYGITKSCYEGDAAKFAPKKENPFLTYYPELCINCQRCVSTCNKVACNGTLHNEKIGTRTLIDAPFGPDWKETDCESCGNCARVCPTGALVAKNRKKYQVGKVEKVLTTCPHCATGCQYYLVVKDNEIVDVEPANGPSNQNLLCVKGRFGSFNFVHSPERLKYPLIKNKETGEFERATWDEALDLIASKFKEIKKQYGSDALAGFACSRSPNEDCYMLQKMVRCAFGTNNVDNCARVCHSATVAGLAMTLGSGAMTNPISDITHDVDVIMLVGSNPEEAHPVIGMQIRQAVERGTRLIVVDPRDIGLSRSADIHLKLKPGTNVAFANGMMNVIINEGLADEEFIRTRTEGFEELKEIVKEYTPEKVARICHIDPDHLREAALMYAKAKKAPIIYCLGVTEHSTGTEGVMSMSNMAMLVGKLGKS
;
A
#
# COMPACT_ATOMS: atom_id res chain seq x y z
N MET A 1 -16.03 -22.34 11.37
CA MET A 1 -14.76 -22.87 10.85
C MET A 1 -15.04 -24.35 10.57
N GLY A 2 -15.11 -24.77 9.29
CA GLY A 2 -15.30 -26.18 8.94
C GLY A 2 -14.07 -26.97 9.38
N GLU A 3 -14.26 -28.20 9.84
CA GLU A 3 -13.16 -29.11 10.17
C GLU A 3 -12.24 -29.25 8.97
N THR A 4 -10.96 -28.96 9.17
CA THR A 4 -9.92 -29.07 8.14
C THR A 4 -9.71 -30.57 7.86
N GLN A 5 -10.15 -31.04 6.71
CA GLN A 5 -9.97 -32.43 6.32
C GLN A 5 -8.50 -32.67 5.94
N MET A 6 -7.79 -33.45 6.76
CA MET A 6 -6.42 -33.89 6.47
C MET A 6 -6.42 -35.01 5.43
N THR A 7 -5.39 -35.08 4.60
CA THR A 7 -5.23 -36.07 3.53
C THR A 7 -3.78 -36.54 3.45
N HIS A 8 -3.57 -37.80 3.15
CA HIS A 8 -2.24 -38.42 3.03
C HIS A 8 -1.85 -38.51 1.56
N ILE A 9 -0.69 -37.99 1.23
CA ILE A 9 -0.13 -38.06 -0.12
C ILE A 9 1.36 -38.40 -0.07
N THR A 10 1.90 -38.86 -1.19
CA THR A 10 3.34 -39.10 -1.33
C THR A 10 3.89 -38.20 -2.43
N ILE A 11 4.97 -37.47 -2.15
CA ILE A 11 5.69 -36.66 -3.14
C ILE A 11 7.15 -37.08 -3.21
N ASP A 12 7.58 -37.57 -4.39
CA ASP A 12 8.93 -38.13 -4.64
C ASP A 12 9.37 -39.15 -3.57
N GLY A 13 8.42 -40.02 -3.14
CA GLY A 13 8.65 -41.08 -2.13
C GLY A 13 8.54 -40.60 -0.68
N LYS A 14 8.30 -39.29 -0.42
CA LYS A 14 8.08 -38.76 0.92
C LYS A 14 6.60 -38.71 1.24
N GLU A 15 6.17 -39.47 2.25
CA GLU A 15 4.80 -39.42 2.77
C GLU A 15 4.59 -38.15 3.59
N ILE A 16 3.48 -37.44 3.37
CA ILE A 16 3.08 -36.26 4.07
C ILE A 16 1.59 -36.20 4.31
N GLU A 17 1.21 -35.69 5.47
CA GLU A 17 -0.16 -35.38 5.83
C GLU A 17 -0.39 -33.87 5.71
N VAL A 18 -1.37 -33.47 4.93
CA VAL A 18 -1.65 -32.07 4.60
C VAL A 18 -3.15 -31.80 4.52
N ASP A 19 -3.52 -30.54 4.63
CA ASP A 19 -4.88 -30.06 4.41
C ASP A 19 -5.32 -30.33 2.97
N SER A 20 -6.48 -30.97 2.77
CA SER A 20 -7.04 -31.30 1.45
C SER A 20 -7.39 -30.05 0.60
N SER A 21 -7.48 -28.87 1.20
CA SER A 21 -7.71 -27.62 0.47
C SER A 21 -6.48 -27.12 -0.28
N LEU A 22 -5.28 -27.63 0.06
CA LEU A 22 -4.02 -27.18 -0.54
C LEU A 22 -3.88 -27.67 -1.98
N THR A 23 -3.13 -26.90 -2.77
CA THR A 23 -2.63 -27.35 -4.06
C THR A 23 -1.42 -28.27 -3.89
N ILE A 24 -1.12 -29.07 -4.90
CA ILE A 24 0.10 -29.92 -4.92
C ILE A 24 1.36 -29.08 -4.72
N LEU A 25 1.40 -27.85 -5.28
CA LEU A 25 2.53 -26.93 -5.11
C LEU A 25 2.68 -26.50 -3.65
N GLU A 26 1.60 -26.13 -2.98
CA GLU A 26 1.62 -25.72 -1.57
C GLU A 26 1.97 -26.88 -0.63
N ALA A 27 1.45 -28.09 -0.92
CA ALA A 27 1.82 -29.31 -0.20
C ALA A 27 3.32 -29.62 -0.36
N ALA A 28 3.86 -29.52 -1.58
CA ALA A 28 5.29 -29.70 -1.85
C ALA A 28 6.16 -28.66 -1.09
N GLN A 29 5.71 -27.40 -1.03
CA GLN A 29 6.40 -26.33 -0.26
C GLN A 29 6.44 -26.66 1.24
N LYS A 30 5.33 -27.17 1.82
CA LYS A 30 5.32 -27.61 3.23
C LYS A 30 6.28 -28.78 3.50
N ALA A 31 6.53 -29.61 2.49
CA ALA A 31 7.45 -30.74 2.55
C ALA A 31 8.91 -30.37 2.22
N ASP A 32 9.20 -29.08 1.93
CA ASP A 32 10.48 -28.56 1.45
C ASP A 32 10.90 -29.16 0.09
N ILE A 33 9.91 -29.49 -0.75
CA ILE A 33 10.11 -29.99 -2.12
C ILE A 33 9.89 -28.86 -3.10
N LYS A 34 10.95 -28.51 -3.85
CA LYS A 34 10.93 -27.39 -4.79
C LYS A 34 10.34 -27.79 -6.15
N ILE A 35 9.22 -27.18 -6.52
CA ILE A 35 8.63 -27.26 -7.86
C ILE A 35 8.80 -25.90 -8.55
N PRO A 36 9.40 -25.84 -9.77
CA PRO A 36 9.65 -24.59 -10.46
C PRO A 36 8.35 -23.91 -10.94
N THR A 37 8.29 -22.59 -10.84
CA THR A 37 7.17 -21.78 -11.32
C THR A 37 7.66 -20.50 -12.02
N LEU A 38 6.88 -19.99 -12.99
CA LEU A 38 7.08 -18.67 -13.62
C LEU A 38 5.87 -17.77 -13.47
N CYS A 39 4.65 -18.30 -13.63
CA CYS A 39 3.44 -17.49 -13.56
C CYS A 39 2.77 -17.46 -12.17
N TYR A 40 3.07 -18.41 -11.29
CA TYR A 40 2.39 -18.55 -10.00
C TYR A 40 2.69 -17.37 -9.04
N LEU A 41 1.62 -16.80 -8.51
CA LEU A 41 1.60 -15.92 -7.34
C LEU A 41 0.42 -16.37 -6.49
N LYS A 42 0.67 -16.78 -5.25
CA LYS A 42 -0.36 -17.28 -4.34
C LYS A 42 -1.49 -16.24 -4.20
N GLU A 43 -2.75 -16.71 -4.32
CA GLU A 43 -3.98 -15.91 -4.22
C GLU A 43 -4.15 -14.81 -5.28
N VAL A 44 -3.09 -14.49 -6.02
CA VAL A 44 -3.10 -13.43 -7.03
C VAL A 44 -3.17 -13.99 -8.44
N ASN A 45 -2.31 -14.96 -8.80
CA ASN A 45 -2.19 -15.49 -10.15
C ASN A 45 -1.90 -17.00 -10.15
N GLU A 46 -2.92 -17.83 -10.08
CA GLU A 46 -2.87 -19.29 -9.99
C GLU A 46 -3.41 -19.97 -11.27
N ILE A 47 -3.16 -19.34 -12.41
CA ILE A 47 -3.78 -19.70 -13.70
C ILE A 47 -3.12 -20.89 -14.42
N GLY A 48 -1.97 -21.38 -13.93
CA GLY A 48 -1.27 -22.51 -14.56
C GLY A 48 -0.79 -22.28 -15.99
N ALA A 49 -0.62 -21.00 -16.43
CA ALA A 49 -0.35 -20.65 -17.84
C ALA A 49 1.00 -21.14 -18.34
N CYS A 50 2.07 -20.98 -17.54
CA CYS A 50 3.45 -21.25 -17.99
C CYS A 50 3.82 -22.73 -18.08
N LYS A 51 3.05 -23.64 -17.49
CA LYS A 51 3.29 -25.10 -17.45
C LYS A 51 4.64 -25.54 -16.85
N MET A 52 5.40 -24.64 -16.20
CA MET A 52 6.66 -25.02 -15.53
C MET A 52 6.44 -25.87 -14.27
N CYS A 53 5.28 -25.72 -13.63
CA CYS A 53 4.93 -26.44 -12.40
C CYS A 53 4.33 -27.84 -12.63
N VAL A 54 4.41 -28.38 -13.84
CA VAL A 54 3.84 -29.72 -14.13
C VAL A 54 4.51 -30.81 -13.29
N VAL A 55 3.68 -31.76 -12.84
CA VAL A 55 4.10 -32.94 -12.10
C VAL A 55 3.37 -34.17 -12.68
N GLU A 56 3.92 -35.34 -12.47
CA GLU A 56 3.27 -36.63 -12.78
C GLU A 56 2.52 -37.12 -11.55
N VAL A 57 1.29 -37.54 -11.74
CA VAL A 57 0.46 -38.18 -10.71
C VAL A 57 0.14 -39.57 -11.17
N GLU A 58 0.43 -40.57 -10.36
CA GLU A 58 0.14 -41.97 -10.72
C GLU A 58 -1.35 -42.18 -11.03
N GLY A 59 -1.63 -43.00 -12.01
CA GLY A 59 -3.00 -43.23 -12.51
C GLY A 59 -3.53 -42.15 -13.47
N LYS A 60 -2.81 -41.04 -13.70
CA LYS A 60 -3.18 -40.03 -14.71
C LYS A 60 -2.35 -40.18 -15.99
N ASN A 61 -3.01 -40.15 -17.14
CA ASN A 61 -2.34 -40.25 -18.45
C ASN A 61 -1.60 -39.00 -18.89
N HIS A 62 -1.78 -37.87 -18.18
CA HIS A 62 -1.19 -36.57 -18.51
C HIS A 62 -0.56 -35.91 -17.28
N LEU A 63 0.40 -35.01 -17.51
CA LEU A 63 0.97 -34.18 -16.46
C LEU A 63 -0.05 -33.14 -16.00
N VAL A 64 -0.10 -32.88 -14.70
CA VAL A 64 -0.96 -31.85 -14.10
C VAL A 64 -0.16 -30.64 -13.63
N THR A 65 -0.77 -29.47 -13.63
CA THR A 65 -0.16 -28.26 -13.09
C THR A 65 -0.32 -28.21 -11.57
N SER A 66 0.77 -28.33 -10.82
CA SER A 66 0.74 -28.39 -9.36
C SER A 66 0.22 -27.11 -8.68
N CYS A 67 0.33 -25.96 -9.34
CA CYS A 67 -0.05 -24.67 -8.76
C CYS A 67 -1.57 -24.42 -8.66
N ASN A 68 -2.39 -25.22 -9.32
CA ASN A 68 -3.86 -25.11 -9.31
C ASN A 68 -4.59 -26.47 -9.26
N THR A 69 -3.85 -27.55 -9.04
CA THR A 69 -4.43 -28.87 -8.78
C THR A 69 -4.40 -29.14 -7.29
N LYS A 70 -5.57 -29.36 -6.68
CA LYS A 70 -5.68 -29.71 -5.26
C LYS A 70 -5.18 -31.13 -5.01
N VAL A 71 -4.68 -31.36 -3.79
CA VAL A 71 -4.31 -32.69 -3.33
C VAL A 71 -5.57 -33.53 -3.08
N ALA A 72 -5.43 -34.87 -3.19
CA ALA A 72 -6.47 -35.83 -2.83
C ALA A 72 -5.82 -37.06 -2.17
N GLU A 73 -6.60 -37.77 -1.38
CA GLU A 73 -6.16 -38.94 -0.61
C GLU A 73 -5.46 -39.98 -1.49
N GLY A 74 -4.33 -40.49 -1.04
CA GLY A 74 -3.54 -41.52 -1.69
C GLY A 74 -2.78 -41.07 -2.93
N MET A 75 -2.75 -39.76 -3.29
CA MET A 75 -2.00 -39.30 -4.45
C MET A 75 -0.50 -39.63 -4.34
N GLN A 76 0.02 -40.28 -5.39
CA GLN A 76 1.45 -40.52 -5.62
C GLN A 76 1.95 -39.53 -6.67
N ILE A 77 2.87 -38.62 -6.29
CA ILE A 77 3.28 -37.48 -7.09
C ILE A 77 4.78 -37.53 -7.36
N HIS A 78 5.19 -37.42 -8.62
CA HIS A 78 6.58 -37.36 -9.04
C HIS A 78 6.90 -35.99 -9.63
N THR A 79 7.83 -35.29 -9.02
CA THR A 79 8.19 -33.92 -9.42
C THR A 79 9.37 -33.89 -10.38
N LYS A 80 10.12 -34.99 -10.55
CA LYS A 80 11.37 -35.06 -11.32
C LYS A 80 11.45 -36.27 -12.26
N SER A 81 10.31 -36.93 -12.60
CA SER A 81 10.34 -38.02 -13.58
C SER A 81 10.82 -37.53 -14.94
N ASP A 82 11.34 -38.44 -15.78
CA ASP A 82 11.83 -38.13 -17.13
C ASP A 82 10.78 -37.40 -17.96
N LYS A 83 9.50 -37.80 -17.82
CA LYS A 83 8.36 -37.17 -18.47
C LYS A 83 8.17 -35.72 -18.03
N VAL A 84 8.30 -35.43 -16.73
CA VAL A 84 8.22 -34.07 -16.15
C VAL A 84 9.40 -33.22 -16.63
N VAL A 85 10.62 -33.74 -16.52
CA VAL A 85 11.83 -33.00 -16.95
C VAL A 85 11.79 -32.68 -18.43
N ARG A 86 11.40 -33.64 -19.28
CA ARG A 86 11.24 -33.47 -20.74
C ARG A 86 10.21 -32.40 -21.06
N SER A 87 9.06 -32.42 -20.39
CA SER A 87 8.01 -31.41 -20.56
C SER A 87 8.49 -30.00 -20.19
N ARG A 88 9.18 -29.84 -19.05
CA ARG A 88 9.72 -28.53 -18.63
C ARG A 88 10.78 -27.99 -19.58
N ARG A 89 11.66 -28.87 -20.09
CA ARG A 89 12.63 -28.49 -21.12
C ARG A 89 11.97 -28.01 -22.39
N GLN A 90 10.89 -28.69 -22.83
CA GLN A 90 10.12 -28.28 -24.01
C GLN A 90 9.45 -26.91 -23.78
N VAL A 91 8.84 -26.69 -22.62
CA VAL A 91 8.23 -25.40 -22.23
C VAL A 91 9.27 -24.28 -22.26
N LEU A 92 10.45 -24.49 -21.69
CA LEU A 92 11.53 -23.49 -21.72
C LEU A 92 11.98 -23.16 -23.14
N ASN A 93 12.12 -24.17 -24.02
CA ASN A 93 12.42 -23.95 -25.42
C ASN A 93 11.35 -23.08 -26.12
N LEU A 94 10.07 -23.34 -25.88
CA LEU A 94 8.98 -22.56 -26.46
C LEU A 94 8.96 -21.11 -25.92
N LEU A 95 9.22 -20.92 -24.62
CA LEU A 95 9.33 -19.57 -24.05
C LEU A 95 10.51 -18.81 -24.62
N LEU A 96 11.66 -19.45 -24.75
CA LEU A 96 12.88 -18.82 -25.31
C LEU A 96 12.78 -18.57 -26.81
N ALA A 97 11.98 -19.32 -27.56
CA ALA A 97 11.75 -19.08 -28.98
C ALA A 97 11.15 -17.70 -29.27
N ASN A 98 10.29 -17.22 -28.34
CA ASN A 98 9.63 -15.91 -28.45
C ASN A 98 10.24 -14.82 -27.54
N HIS A 99 11.34 -15.14 -26.85
CA HIS A 99 12.03 -14.22 -25.92
C HIS A 99 13.33 -13.72 -26.57
N ASP A 100 13.50 -12.40 -26.65
CA ASP A 100 14.76 -11.81 -27.09
C ASP A 100 15.86 -12.05 -26.07
N VAL A 101 16.70 -13.07 -26.31
CA VAL A 101 17.76 -13.52 -25.39
C VAL A 101 18.93 -12.53 -25.42
N ARG A 102 18.78 -11.40 -24.75
CA ARG A 102 19.81 -10.36 -24.58
C ARG A 102 20.26 -10.20 -23.12
N CYS A 103 20.45 -11.30 -22.41
CA CYS A 103 20.78 -11.28 -20.98
C CYS A 103 21.98 -10.39 -20.66
N PHE A 104 22.94 -10.27 -21.56
CA PHE A 104 24.13 -9.46 -21.33
C PHE A 104 23.81 -7.97 -21.11
N SER A 105 22.84 -7.41 -21.87
CA SER A 105 22.42 -6.01 -21.75
C SER A 105 21.16 -5.81 -20.90
N CYS A 106 20.48 -6.88 -20.49
CA CYS A 106 19.23 -6.81 -19.75
C CYS A 106 19.47 -6.37 -18.30
N SER A 107 18.74 -5.35 -17.82
CA SER A 107 18.83 -4.87 -16.44
C SER A 107 18.38 -5.91 -15.39
N LYS A 108 17.62 -6.93 -15.79
CA LYS A 108 17.14 -8.01 -14.94
C LYS A 108 18.09 -9.22 -14.88
N SER A 109 19.18 -9.23 -15.65
CA SER A 109 20.16 -10.33 -15.62
C SER A 109 20.79 -10.46 -14.24
N GLY A 110 20.81 -11.68 -13.71
CA GLY A 110 21.24 -11.98 -12.33
C GLY A 110 20.13 -11.91 -11.27
N ASP A 111 18.93 -11.48 -11.70
CA ASP A 111 17.67 -11.51 -10.92
C ASP A 111 16.50 -11.82 -11.88
N CYS A 112 16.65 -12.87 -12.71
CA CYS A 112 15.67 -13.26 -13.72
C CYS A 112 15.30 -14.74 -13.57
N ARG A 113 14.06 -15.02 -13.20
CA ARG A 113 13.59 -16.38 -12.97
C ARG A 113 13.65 -17.27 -14.22
N LEU A 114 13.42 -16.69 -15.42
CA LEU A 114 13.58 -17.43 -16.67
C LEU A 114 15.04 -17.83 -16.91
N GLN A 115 15.99 -16.91 -16.64
CA GLN A 115 17.43 -17.17 -16.75
C GLN A 115 17.87 -18.29 -15.80
N ASP A 116 17.41 -18.26 -14.52
CA ASP A 116 17.73 -19.27 -13.52
C ASP A 116 17.28 -20.66 -13.99
N LEU A 117 16.01 -20.78 -14.43
CA LEU A 117 15.46 -22.03 -14.91
C LEU A 117 16.13 -22.51 -16.21
N SER A 118 16.45 -21.61 -17.12
CA SER A 118 17.19 -21.96 -18.33
C SER A 118 18.55 -22.56 -18.01
N ASN A 119 19.26 -21.98 -17.05
CA ASN A 119 20.54 -22.51 -16.57
C ASN A 119 20.36 -23.87 -15.85
N GLU A 120 19.35 -23.99 -14.97
CA GLU A 120 19.05 -25.24 -14.23
C GLU A 120 18.77 -26.42 -15.19
N TYR A 121 18.04 -26.14 -16.28
CA TYR A 121 17.67 -27.17 -17.27
C TYR A 121 18.65 -27.27 -18.45
N GLY A 122 19.76 -26.52 -18.44
CA GLY A 122 20.81 -26.57 -19.46
C GLY A 122 20.34 -26.10 -20.84
N ILE A 123 19.47 -25.08 -20.92
CA ILE A 123 18.95 -24.54 -22.17
C ILE A 123 19.40 -23.10 -22.31
N THR A 124 20.41 -22.88 -23.13
CA THR A 124 20.97 -21.52 -23.40
C THR A 124 20.37 -20.86 -24.65
N LYS A 125 19.83 -21.67 -25.58
CA LYS A 125 19.19 -21.23 -26.81
C LYS A 125 18.04 -22.17 -27.13
N SER A 126 16.94 -21.63 -27.64
CA SER A 126 15.83 -22.44 -28.13
C SER A 126 16.23 -23.28 -29.34
N CYS A 127 15.70 -24.50 -29.41
CA CYS A 127 15.76 -25.33 -30.61
C CYS A 127 14.64 -25.00 -31.61
N TYR A 128 13.70 -24.10 -31.26
CA TYR A 128 12.64 -23.62 -32.13
C TYR A 128 12.94 -22.20 -32.63
N GLU A 129 12.55 -21.92 -33.85
CA GLU A 129 12.48 -20.56 -34.36
C GLU A 129 11.15 -19.94 -33.97
N GLY A 130 11.17 -18.82 -33.30
CA GLY A 130 10.00 -18.06 -32.89
C GLY A 130 10.06 -16.66 -33.49
N ASP A 131 8.91 -16.03 -33.54
CA ASP A 131 8.79 -14.63 -33.95
C ASP A 131 8.78 -13.76 -32.67
N ALA A 132 9.98 -13.50 -32.10
CA ALA A 132 10.11 -12.59 -30.99
C ALA A 132 9.35 -11.30 -31.31
N ALA A 133 8.51 -10.85 -30.39
CA ALA A 133 7.62 -9.70 -30.60
C ALA A 133 8.45 -8.44 -30.87
N LYS A 134 8.75 -8.17 -32.15
CA LYS A 134 9.47 -6.98 -32.62
C LYS A 134 8.65 -5.69 -32.49
N PHE A 135 7.55 -5.74 -31.75
CA PHE A 135 6.75 -4.57 -31.47
C PHE A 135 7.23 -3.92 -30.19
N ALA A 136 7.64 -2.71 -30.31
CA ALA A 136 7.75 -1.81 -29.19
C ALA A 136 6.61 -0.79 -29.32
N PRO A 137 5.41 -1.02 -28.80
CA PRO A 137 4.57 0.10 -28.48
C PRO A 137 5.36 0.89 -27.44
N LYS A 138 5.80 2.08 -27.81
CA LYS A 138 6.41 3.00 -26.84
C LYS A 138 5.30 3.47 -25.93
N LYS A 139 5.08 2.74 -24.83
CA LYS A 139 4.16 3.15 -23.78
C LYS A 139 4.91 4.02 -22.79
N GLU A 140 4.49 5.27 -22.70
CA GLU A 140 5.09 6.18 -21.76
C GLU A 140 4.57 5.95 -20.34
N ASN A 141 5.51 5.67 -19.45
CA ASN A 141 5.33 5.76 -18.02
C ASN A 141 6.57 6.41 -17.42
N PRO A 142 6.45 7.40 -16.52
CA PRO A 142 7.61 8.12 -15.98
C PRO A 142 8.62 7.24 -15.25
N PHE A 143 8.18 6.12 -14.67
CA PHE A 143 8.98 5.29 -13.76
C PHE A 143 9.25 3.88 -14.28
N LEU A 144 8.52 3.41 -15.29
CA LEU A 144 8.57 2.03 -15.77
C LEU A 144 8.95 1.98 -17.25
N THR A 145 9.64 0.90 -17.63
CA THR A 145 9.88 0.53 -19.03
C THR A 145 9.28 -0.84 -19.29
N TYR A 146 8.54 -0.97 -20.37
CA TYR A 146 8.00 -2.22 -20.86
C TYR A 146 8.71 -2.65 -22.14
N TYR A 147 9.20 -3.89 -22.15
CA TYR A 147 9.85 -4.59 -23.26
C TYR A 147 9.00 -5.79 -23.67
N PRO A 148 8.06 -5.65 -24.61
CA PRO A 148 7.16 -6.75 -25.01
C PRO A 148 7.92 -7.98 -25.54
N GLU A 149 9.08 -7.78 -26.17
CA GLU A 149 9.96 -8.83 -26.68
C GLU A 149 10.61 -9.70 -25.58
N LEU A 150 10.56 -9.25 -24.32
CA LEU A 150 11.01 -10.00 -23.14
C LEU A 150 9.84 -10.61 -22.34
N CYS A 151 8.61 -10.43 -22.83
CA CYS A 151 7.42 -10.90 -22.14
C CYS A 151 7.16 -12.39 -22.42
N ILE A 152 6.87 -13.16 -21.38
CA ILE A 152 6.49 -14.58 -21.44
C ILE A 152 4.99 -14.81 -21.22
N ASN A 153 4.20 -13.77 -21.29
CA ASN A 153 2.73 -13.78 -21.11
C ASN A 153 2.24 -14.53 -19.85
N CYS A 154 2.99 -14.41 -18.76
CA CYS A 154 2.67 -15.09 -17.50
C CYS A 154 1.53 -14.44 -16.72
N GLN A 155 1.08 -13.25 -17.10
CA GLN A 155 -0.02 -12.45 -16.54
C GLN A 155 0.14 -12.01 -15.07
N ARG A 156 1.28 -12.21 -14.43
CA ARG A 156 1.51 -11.77 -13.05
C ARG A 156 1.28 -10.27 -12.86
N CYS A 157 1.74 -9.44 -13.82
CA CYS A 157 1.56 -7.99 -13.78
C CYS A 157 0.09 -7.58 -13.94
N VAL A 158 -0.66 -8.24 -14.81
CA VAL A 158 -2.11 -8.01 -15.01
C VAL A 158 -2.87 -8.35 -13.72
N SER A 159 -2.68 -9.55 -13.19
CA SER A 159 -3.34 -9.97 -11.95
C SER A 159 -2.97 -9.09 -10.76
N THR A 160 -1.70 -8.64 -10.67
CA THR A 160 -1.27 -7.72 -9.62
C THR A 160 -1.91 -6.34 -9.78
N CYS A 161 -2.01 -5.81 -11.01
CA CYS A 161 -2.67 -4.53 -11.27
C CYS A 161 -4.15 -4.57 -10.89
N ASN A 162 -4.84 -5.67 -11.24
CA ASN A 162 -6.28 -5.78 -11.06
C ASN A 162 -6.68 -6.22 -9.64
N LYS A 163 -5.97 -7.19 -9.03
CA LYS A 163 -6.36 -7.77 -7.74
C LYS A 163 -5.62 -7.18 -6.53
N VAL A 164 -4.40 -6.67 -6.73
CA VAL A 164 -3.55 -6.18 -5.63
C VAL A 164 -3.53 -4.67 -5.57
N ALA A 165 -3.26 -4.00 -6.68
CA ALA A 165 -3.37 -2.54 -6.75
C ALA A 165 -4.83 -2.07 -6.93
N CYS A 166 -5.71 -2.95 -7.42
CA CYS A 166 -7.11 -2.67 -7.77
C CYS A 166 -7.25 -1.40 -8.63
N ASN A 167 -6.32 -1.27 -9.61
CA ASN A 167 -6.23 -0.08 -10.47
C ASN A 167 -6.78 -0.33 -11.86
N GLY A 168 -6.73 -1.58 -12.35
CA GLY A 168 -7.35 -1.97 -13.62
C GLY A 168 -6.63 -1.52 -14.89
N THR A 169 -5.44 -0.91 -14.81
CA THR A 169 -4.76 -0.38 -16.01
C THR A 169 -4.25 -1.48 -16.94
N LEU A 170 -3.72 -2.60 -16.41
CA LEU A 170 -3.08 -3.61 -17.25
C LEU A 170 -4.03 -4.74 -17.62
N HIS A 171 -4.10 -5.04 -18.91
CA HIS A 171 -4.88 -6.12 -19.49
C HIS A 171 -4.08 -6.92 -20.52
N ASN A 172 -4.65 -8.05 -20.95
CA ASN A 172 -4.15 -8.82 -22.08
C ASN A 172 -4.82 -8.31 -23.35
N GLU A 173 -4.07 -7.60 -24.17
CA GLU A 173 -4.52 -7.18 -25.48
C GLU A 173 -4.15 -8.25 -26.53
N LYS A 174 -5.15 -8.73 -27.26
CA LYS A 174 -4.96 -9.66 -28.38
C LYS A 174 -4.85 -8.87 -29.69
N ILE A 175 -3.70 -8.93 -30.32
CA ILE A 175 -3.45 -8.29 -31.62
C ILE A 175 -3.13 -9.43 -32.62
N GLY A 176 -4.16 -9.89 -33.34
CA GLY A 176 -4.05 -11.06 -34.22
C GLY A 176 -3.70 -12.33 -33.43
N THR A 177 -2.60 -12.98 -33.78
CA THR A 177 -2.09 -14.18 -33.10
C THR A 177 -1.24 -13.88 -31.85
N ARG A 178 -1.02 -12.61 -31.53
CA ARG A 178 -0.14 -12.17 -30.44
C ARG A 178 -0.95 -11.68 -29.24
N THR A 179 -0.36 -11.81 -28.07
CA THR A 179 -0.87 -11.25 -26.82
C THR A 179 0.16 -10.32 -26.26
N LEU A 180 -0.24 -9.07 -26.02
CA LEU A 180 0.56 -8.05 -25.36
C LEU A 180 -0.07 -7.67 -24.03
N ILE A 181 0.73 -7.14 -23.13
CA ILE A 181 0.24 -6.54 -21.90
C ILE A 181 0.13 -5.04 -22.14
N ASP A 182 -1.07 -4.50 -22.06
CA ASP A 182 -1.31 -3.08 -22.33
C ASP A 182 -2.52 -2.55 -21.52
N ALA A 183 -2.78 -1.25 -21.64
CA ALA A 183 -4.02 -0.64 -21.19
C ALA A 183 -5.13 -0.87 -22.24
N PRO A 184 -6.39 -1.00 -21.81
CA PRO A 184 -7.52 -1.16 -22.74
C PRO A 184 -7.53 -0.04 -23.80
N PHE A 185 -7.78 -0.41 -25.05
CA PHE A 185 -7.80 0.49 -26.20
C PHE A 185 -6.47 1.17 -26.54
N GLY A 186 -5.37 0.77 -25.89
CA GLY A 186 -4.02 1.15 -26.24
C GLY A 186 -3.56 2.59 -25.97
N PRO A 187 -4.11 3.35 -24.97
CA PRO A 187 -3.55 4.65 -24.61
C PRO A 187 -2.17 4.51 -23.97
N ASP A 188 -1.44 5.62 -23.88
CA ASP A 188 -0.25 5.64 -23.02
C ASP A 188 -0.63 5.43 -21.55
N TRP A 189 0.21 4.71 -20.81
CA TRP A 189 -0.09 4.41 -19.40
C TRP A 189 -0.19 5.67 -18.52
N LYS A 190 0.47 6.77 -18.90
CA LYS A 190 0.33 8.07 -18.25
C LYS A 190 -1.05 8.72 -18.43
N GLU A 191 -1.81 8.28 -19.45
CA GLU A 191 -3.14 8.78 -19.80
C GLU A 191 -4.25 7.92 -19.17
N THR A 192 -3.87 6.91 -18.37
CA THR A 192 -4.77 6.03 -17.63
C THR A 192 -4.76 6.37 -16.15
N ASP A 193 -5.57 5.68 -15.36
CA ASP A 193 -5.55 5.77 -13.89
C ASP A 193 -4.30 5.12 -13.24
N CYS A 194 -3.24 4.84 -14.02
CA CYS A 194 -2.00 4.24 -13.54
C CYS A 194 -1.30 5.13 -12.51
N GLU A 195 -1.27 4.70 -11.26
CA GLU A 195 -0.58 5.38 -10.15
C GLU A 195 0.95 5.21 -10.18
N SER A 196 1.50 4.57 -11.19
CA SER A 196 2.93 4.24 -11.30
C SER A 196 3.51 3.54 -10.06
N CYS A 197 2.71 2.78 -9.33
CA CYS A 197 3.12 2.14 -8.07
C CYS A 197 4.24 1.09 -8.24
N GLY A 198 4.43 0.55 -9.46
CA GLY A 198 5.49 -0.41 -9.81
C GLY A 198 5.30 -1.82 -9.24
N ASN A 199 4.14 -2.15 -8.62
CA ASN A 199 3.87 -3.49 -8.12
C ASN A 199 3.88 -4.53 -9.25
N CYS A 200 3.43 -4.16 -10.46
CA CYS A 200 3.51 -4.99 -11.68
C CYS A 200 4.97 -5.31 -12.10
N ALA A 201 5.87 -4.34 -12.03
CA ALA A 201 7.29 -4.54 -12.35
C ALA A 201 7.97 -5.45 -11.32
N ARG A 202 7.61 -5.32 -10.04
CA ARG A 202 8.16 -6.17 -8.96
C ARG A 202 7.87 -7.65 -9.17
N VAL A 203 6.67 -7.99 -9.63
CA VAL A 203 6.26 -9.38 -9.83
C VAL A 203 6.66 -9.95 -11.18
N CYS A 204 7.21 -9.14 -12.09
CA CYS A 204 7.64 -9.63 -13.41
C CYS A 204 8.82 -10.61 -13.27
N PRO A 205 8.69 -11.87 -13.75
CA PRO A 205 9.73 -12.87 -13.59
C PRO A 205 10.88 -12.73 -14.58
N THR A 206 10.74 -11.82 -15.54
CA THR A 206 11.73 -11.52 -16.60
C THR A 206 12.06 -10.03 -16.61
N GLY A 207 12.82 -9.57 -17.61
CA GLY A 207 13.10 -8.17 -17.86
C GLY A 207 12.04 -7.40 -18.67
N ALA A 208 10.85 -8.01 -18.86
CA ALA A 208 9.81 -7.40 -19.69
C ALA A 208 9.24 -6.11 -19.10
N LEU A 209 9.08 -6.05 -17.79
CA LEU A 209 8.59 -4.86 -17.10
C LEU A 209 9.54 -4.53 -15.93
N VAL A 210 10.20 -3.40 -16.00
CA VAL A 210 11.26 -3.01 -15.06
C VAL A 210 11.17 -1.53 -14.68
N ALA A 211 11.71 -1.19 -13.51
CA ALA A 211 11.89 0.20 -13.10
C ALA A 211 12.98 0.87 -13.94
N LYS A 212 12.74 2.11 -14.39
CA LYS A 212 13.72 2.87 -15.20
C LYS A 212 15.04 3.15 -14.48
N ASN A 213 14.97 3.35 -13.17
CA ASN A 213 16.12 3.66 -12.33
C ASN A 213 16.81 2.41 -11.74
N ARG A 214 16.33 1.21 -12.07
CA ARG A 214 16.92 -0.03 -11.60
C ARG A 214 18.33 -0.20 -12.18
N LYS A 215 19.31 -0.39 -11.31
CA LYS A 215 20.66 -0.79 -11.70
C LYS A 215 20.77 -2.32 -11.78
N LYS A 216 21.65 -2.80 -12.67
CA LYS A 216 21.90 -4.23 -12.80
C LYS A 216 22.70 -4.75 -11.60
N TYR A 217 22.23 -5.82 -10.98
CA TYR A 217 22.92 -6.50 -9.90
C TYR A 217 22.68 -8.02 -9.92
N GLN A 218 23.53 -8.77 -9.23
CA GLN A 218 23.32 -10.20 -8.95
C GLN A 218 22.77 -10.34 -7.53
N VAL A 219 21.70 -11.10 -7.36
CA VAL A 219 21.01 -11.27 -6.06
C VAL A 219 21.96 -11.71 -4.94
N GLY A 220 22.90 -12.61 -5.22
CA GLY A 220 23.89 -13.08 -4.24
C GLY A 220 25.03 -12.09 -3.93
N LYS A 221 25.07 -10.90 -4.56
CA LYS A 221 26.12 -9.90 -4.40
C LYS A 221 25.60 -8.53 -3.92
N VAL A 222 24.48 -8.53 -3.25
CA VAL A 222 23.86 -7.32 -2.69
C VAL A 222 23.45 -7.58 -1.24
N GLU A 223 23.49 -6.53 -0.46
CA GLU A 223 22.92 -6.49 0.89
C GLU A 223 21.47 -5.98 0.83
N LYS A 224 20.61 -6.52 1.69
CA LYS A 224 19.24 -6.05 1.85
C LYS A 224 19.06 -5.47 3.25
N VAL A 225 18.89 -4.17 3.32
CA VAL A 225 18.74 -3.43 4.59
C VAL A 225 17.26 -3.11 4.78
N LEU A 226 16.66 -3.70 5.82
CA LEU A 226 15.27 -3.40 6.20
C LEU A 226 15.17 -2.00 6.79
N THR A 227 14.23 -1.20 6.30
CA THR A 227 13.98 0.16 6.80
C THR A 227 12.51 0.56 6.65
N THR A 228 12.17 1.73 7.17
CA THR A 228 10.83 2.31 7.06
C THR A 228 10.84 3.47 6.06
N CYS A 229 9.82 3.54 5.23
CA CYS A 229 9.62 4.60 4.25
C CYS A 229 9.38 5.97 4.93
N PRO A 230 10.13 7.04 4.56
CA PRO A 230 10.01 8.34 5.20
C PRO A 230 8.95 9.26 4.57
N HIS A 231 8.22 8.80 3.53
CA HIS A 231 7.40 9.72 2.73
C HIS A 231 6.03 10.07 3.32
N CYS A 232 5.40 9.16 4.06
CA CYS A 232 4.11 9.43 4.72
C CYS A 232 3.93 8.55 5.96
N ALA A 233 2.87 8.84 6.74
CA ALA A 233 2.60 8.17 8.01
C ALA A 233 2.12 6.72 7.90
N THR A 234 1.92 6.17 6.70
CA THR A 234 1.62 4.73 6.55
C THR A 234 2.72 3.84 7.14
N GLY A 235 3.99 4.32 7.16
CA GLY A 235 5.09 3.59 7.78
C GLY A 235 5.42 2.28 7.04
N CYS A 236 5.33 2.25 5.72
CA CYS A 236 5.64 1.08 4.92
C CYS A 236 7.06 0.58 5.16
N GLN A 237 7.22 -0.71 5.40
CA GLN A 237 8.53 -1.35 5.47
C GLN A 237 8.98 -1.84 4.09
N TYR A 238 10.27 -1.66 3.81
CA TYR A 238 10.90 -2.13 2.59
C TYR A 238 12.40 -2.41 2.80
N TYR A 239 12.97 -3.17 1.89
CA TYR A 239 14.40 -3.40 1.83
C TYR A 239 15.03 -2.43 0.84
N LEU A 240 16.05 -1.70 1.28
CA LEU A 240 17.02 -1.08 0.39
C LEU A 240 17.98 -2.16 -0.09
N VAL A 241 18.07 -2.34 -1.40
CA VAL A 241 19.04 -3.25 -2.02
C VAL A 241 20.31 -2.46 -2.27
N VAL A 242 21.38 -2.78 -1.53
CA VAL A 242 22.61 -2.01 -1.51
C VAL A 242 23.75 -2.82 -2.14
N LYS A 243 24.51 -2.19 -3.00
CA LYS A 243 25.73 -2.71 -3.60
C LYS A 243 26.80 -1.63 -3.55
N ASP A 244 27.97 -1.96 -3.01
CA ASP A 244 29.11 -1.05 -2.96
C ASP A 244 28.74 0.33 -2.35
N ASN A 245 27.98 0.31 -1.24
CA ASN A 245 27.43 1.49 -0.55
C ASN A 245 26.49 2.36 -1.42
N GLU A 246 25.95 1.82 -2.50
CA GLU A 246 24.97 2.47 -3.36
C GLU A 246 23.64 1.72 -3.34
N ILE A 247 22.53 2.45 -3.21
CA ILE A 247 21.20 1.87 -3.32
C ILE A 247 20.91 1.62 -4.80
N VAL A 248 20.73 0.35 -5.17
CA VAL A 248 20.55 -0.09 -6.56
C VAL A 248 19.12 -0.51 -6.89
N ASP A 249 18.31 -0.83 -5.87
CA ASP A 249 16.88 -1.18 -6.00
C ASP A 249 16.17 -1.02 -4.66
N VAL A 250 14.83 -1.09 -4.68
CA VAL A 250 13.95 -1.13 -3.50
C VAL A 250 12.98 -2.29 -3.63
N GLU A 251 12.94 -3.14 -2.60
CA GLU A 251 12.00 -4.27 -2.53
C GLU A 251 11.03 -4.08 -1.36
N PRO A 252 9.71 -4.32 -1.54
CA PRO A 252 8.78 -4.26 -0.43
C PRO A 252 9.10 -5.34 0.61
N ALA A 253 8.90 -5.02 1.89
CA ALA A 253 8.88 -5.98 2.98
C ALA A 253 7.44 -6.25 3.43
N ASN A 254 7.21 -7.40 4.06
CA ASN A 254 5.92 -7.74 4.64
C ASN A 254 5.72 -7.05 5.99
N GLY A 255 5.68 -5.71 5.97
CA GLY A 255 5.40 -4.92 7.15
C GLY A 255 3.91 -4.92 7.52
N PRO A 256 3.58 -4.66 8.79
CA PRO A 256 2.20 -4.71 9.28
C PRO A 256 1.27 -3.72 8.58
N SER A 257 1.80 -2.57 8.15
CA SER A 257 1.01 -1.53 7.47
C SER A 257 0.90 -1.71 5.96
N ASN A 258 1.89 -2.32 5.31
CA ASN A 258 1.97 -2.32 3.85
C ASN A 258 1.88 -3.70 3.17
N GLN A 259 2.01 -4.81 3.91
CA GLN A 259 1.77 -6.16 3.38
C GLN A 259 2.37 -6.42 1.99
N ASN A 260 3.68 -6.17 1.83
CA ASN A 260 4.42 -6.24 0.56
C ASN A 260 4.00 -5.23 -0.52
N LEU A 261 3.17 -4.23 -0.21
CA LEU A 261 2.81 -3.16 -1.14
C LEU A 261 3.78 -1.98 -1.02
N LEU A 262 3.98 -1.26 -2.11
CA LEU A 262 4.61 0.06 -2.14
C LEU A 262 3.88 0.94 -3.15
N CYS A 263 3.89 2.24 -2.88
CA CYS A 263 3.46 3.26 -3.83
C CYS A 263 4.64 3.79 -4.65
N VAL A 264 4.36 4.69 -5.58
CA VAL A 264 5.36 5.34 -6.43
C VAL A 264 6.49 6.01 -5.62
N LYS A 265 6.15 6.72 -4.54
CA LYS A 265 7.15 7.44 -3.72
C LYS A 265 8.08 6.46 -2.98
N GLY A 266 7.52 5.46 -2.31
CA GLY A 266 8.30 4.45 -1.60
C GLY A 266 9.20 3.65 -2.53
N ARG A 267 8.71 3.30 -3.72
CA ARG A 267 9.46 2.46 -4.67
C ARG A 267 10.53 3.21 -5.45
N PHE A 268 10.24 4.42 -5.93
CA PHE A 268 11.12 5.14 -6.85
C PHE A 268 11.75 6.40 -6.23
N GLY A 269 11.11 6.99 -5.24
CA GLY A 269 11.58 8.23 -4.62
C GLY A 269 12.63 8.02 -3.54
N SER A 270 12.58 6.89 -2.83
CA SER A 270 13.35 6.70 -1.59
C SER A 270 14.86 6.73 -1.73
N PHE A 271 15.41 6.42 -2.90
CA PHE A 271 16.87 6.42 -3.09
C PHE A 271 17.39 7.50 -4.03
N ASN A 272 16.53 8.15 -4.81
CA ASN A 272 16.94 9.21 -5.72
C ASN A 272 17.57 10.40 -4.96
N PHE A 273 16.96 10.84 -3.85
CA PHE A 273 17.47 11.97 -3.07
C PHE A 273 18.72 11.62 -2.27
N VAL A 274 18.90 10.35 -1.86
CA VAL A 274 20.07 9.91 -1.07
C VAL A 274 21.37 10.08 -1.86
N HIS A 275 21.34 9.73 -3.15
CA HIS A 275 22.49 9.81 -4.05
C HIS A 275 22.47 11.03 -4.99
N SER A 276 21.53 11.97 -4.78
CA SER A 276 21.47 13.19 -5.58
C SER A 276 22.76 14.01 -5.45
N PRO A 277 23.33 14.50 -6.55
CA PRO A 277 24.47 15.42 -6.50
C PRO A 277 24.12 16.76 -5.83
N GLU A 278 22.84 17.13 -5.82
CA GLU A 278 22.33 18.36 -5.19
C GLU A 278 22.16 18.20 -3.66
N ARG A 279 22.32 16.98 -3.12
CA ARG A 279 22.20 16.74 -1.69
C ARG A 279 23.28 17.51 -0.93
N LEU A 280 22.87 18.37 0.01
CA LEU A 280 23.79 19.08 0.89
C LEU A 280 24.53 18.09 1.80
N LYS A 281 25.86 18.14 1.76
CA LYS A 281 26.74 17.27 2.57
C LYS A 281 27.50 18.05 3.65
N TYR A 282 27.50 19.36 3.54
CA TYR A 282 28.21 20.29 4.41
C TYR A 282 27.34 21.49 4.70
N PRO A 283 27.52 22.17 5.86
CA PRO A 283 26.88 23.43 6.14
C PRO A 283 27.28 24.51 5.12
N LEU A 284 26.38 25.46 4.90
CA LEU A 284 26.63 26.63 4.08
C LEU A 284 26.43 27.88 4.95
N ILE A 285 27.37 28.79 4.92
CA ILE A 285 27.27 30.10 5.58
C ILE A 285 27.21 31.20 4.52
N LYS A 286 26.27 32.11 4.65
CA LYS A 286 26.13 33.25 3.73
C LYS A 286 27.27 34.22 3.94
N ASN A 287 28.09 34.47 2.91
CA ASN A 287 29.08 35.51 2.89
C ASN A 287 28.36 36.87 2.82
N LYS A 288 28.67 37.79 3.76
CA LYS A 288 27.99 39.09 3.86
C LYS A 288 28.38 40.06 2.77
N GLU A 289 29.58 39.91 2.19
CA GLU A 289 30.10 40.79 1.16
C GLU A 289 29.57 40.46 -0.22
N THR A 290 29.57 39.15 -0.55
CA THR A 290 29.13 38.64 -1.86
C THR A 290 27.64 38.30 -1.90
N GLY A 291 27.02 38.02 -0.76
CA GLY A 291 25.65 37.51 -0.65
C GLY A 291 25.48 36.05 -1.00
N GLU A 292 26.54 35.38 -1.40
CA GLU A 292 26.54 33.96 -1.81
C GLU A 292 26.72 33.03 -0.61
N PHE A 293 26.20 31.79 -0.73
CA PHE A 293 26.39 30.75 0.27
C PHE A 293 27.69 29.98 -0.01
N GLU A 294 28.61 29.97 0.96
CA GLU A 294 29.89 29.32 0.90
C GLU A 294 29.94 28.12 1.85
N ARG A 295 30.69 27.09 1.45
CA ARG A 295 30.87 25.88 2.26
C ARG A 295 31.60 26.21 3.56
N ALA A 296 31.09 25.71 4.69
CA ALA A 296 31.67 25.83 6.02
C ALA A 296 31.86 24.44 6.65
N THR A 297 32.67 24.40 7.70
CA THR A 297 32.74 23.24 8.59
C THR A 297 31.55 23.23 9.55
N TRP A 298 31.29 22.07 10.17
CA TRP A 298 30.24 21.96 11.19
C TRP A 298 30.52 22.83 12.40
N ASP A 299 31.79 22.93 12.84
CA ASP A 299 32.18 23.75 13.99
C ASP A 299 31.94 25.23 13.72
N GLU A 300 32.37 25.74 12.56
CA GLU A 300 32.09 27.13 12.15
C GLU A 300 30.59 27.46 12.13
N ALA A 301 29.79 26.54 11.57
CA ALA A 301 28.34 26.75 11.49
C ALA A 301 27.67 26.71 12.87
N LEU A 302 28.05 25.76 13.72
CA LEU A 302 27.48 25.60 15.06
C LEU A 302 27.91 26.76 15.98
N ASP A 303 29.16 27.22 15.90
CA ASP A 303 29.65 28.35 16.66
C ASP A 303 28.93 29.65 16.24
N LEU A 304 28.72 29.85 14.94
CA LEU A 304 27.97 30.99 14.44
C LEU A 304 26.52 30.98 14.97
N ILE A 305 25.83 29.83 14.89
CA ILE A 305 24.46 29.64 15.37
C ILE A 305 24.40 29.91 16.89
N ALA A 306 25.28 29.27 17.66
CA ALA A 306 25.32 29.42 19.12
C ALA A 306 25.60 30.88 19.54
N SER A 307 26.53 31.55 18.87
CA SER A 307 26.87 32.93 19.13
C SER A 307 25.69 33.87 18.86
N LYS A 308 25.00 33.66 17.72
CA LYS A 308 23.82 34.46 17.36
C LYS A 308 22.66 34.25 18.31
N PHE A 309 22.36 33.01 18.69
CA PHE A 309 21.30 32.74 19.67
C PHE A 309 21.61 33.33 21.06
N LYS A 310 22.88 33.28 21.52
CA LYS A 310 23.31 33.93 22.75
C LYS A 310 23.18 35.44 22.69
N GLU A 311 23.55 36.05 21.56
CA GLU A 311 23.43 37.52 21.35
C GLU A 311 21.95 37.96 21.41
N ILE A 312 21.06 37.26 20.65
CA ILE A 312 19.61 37.55 20.61
C ILE A 312 19.00 37.39 22.01
N LYS A 313 19.30 36.28 22.69
CA LYS A 313 18.83 36.02 24.06
C LYS A 313 19.25 37.09 25.03
N LYS A 314 20.51 37.56 24.94
CA LYS A 314 21.03 38.62 25.78
C LYS A 314 20.34 39.96 25.52
N GLN A 315 20.06 40.28 24.25
CA GLN A 315 19.50 41.54 23.83
C GLN A 315 17.98 41.65 24.03
N TYR A 316 17.25 40.54 23.73
CA TYR A 316 15.79 40.55 23.62
C TYR A 316 15.09 39.57 24.57
N GLY A 317 15.84 38.79 25.34
CA GLY A 317 15.30 37.75 26.23
C GLY A 317 15.08 36.40 25.57
N SER A 318 14.74 35.40 26.39
CA SER A 318 14.54 34.01 25.95
C SER A 318 13.40 33.85 24.95
N ASP A 319 12.33 34.62 25.12
CA ASP A 319 11.12 34.52 24.29
C ASP A 319 11.26 35.10 22.88
N ALA A 320 12.41 35.75 22.59
CA ALA A 320 12.78 36.13 21.23
C ALA A 320 13.25 34.94 20.37
N LEU A 321 13.41 33.75 20.97
CA LEU A 321 13.81 32.51 20.33
C LEU A 321 12.65 31.52 20.31
N ALA A 322 12.58 30.72 19.23
CA ALA A 322 11.58 29.67 19.08
C ALA A 322 12.18 28.47 18.33
N GLY A 323 11.52 27.33 18.44
CA GLY A 323 11.85 26.12 17.68
C GLY A 323 10.62 25.47 17.06
N PHE A 324 10.73 25.05 15.79
CA PHE A 324 9.68 24.33 15.07
C PHE A 324 10.19 22.97 14.64
N ALA A 325 9.49 21.90 15.07
CA ALA A 325 9.74 20.55 14.61
C ALA A 325 8.78 20.16 13.48
N CYS A 326 9.03 19.00 12.89
CA CYS A 326 8.19 18.47 11.84
C CYS A 326 7.89 16.98 12.11
N SER A 327 6.67 16.53 11.81
CA SER A 327 6.28 15.11 11.92
C SER A 327 7.02 14.18 10.93
N ARG A 328 7.80 14.74 10.01
CA ARG A 328 8.68 13.96 9.11
C ARG A 328 10.07 13.72 9.68
N SER A 329 10.36 14.25 10.86
CA SER A 329 11.57 13.95 11.62
C SER A 329 11.36 12.75 12.55
N PRO A 330 12.41 12.00 12.90
CA PRO A 330 12.34 11.00 13.96
C PRO A 330 11.92 11.61 15.29
N ASN A 331 11.38 10.79 16.19
CA ASN A 331 11.01 11.21 17.53
C ASN A 331 12.20 11.80 18.30
N GLU A 332 13.39 11.25 18.09
CA GLU A 332 14.64 11.69 18.69
C GLU A 332 14.97 13.14 18.34
N ASP A 333 14.82 13.52 17.06
CA ASP A 333 15.05 14.89 16.59
C ASP A 333 14.05 15.86 17.22
N CYS A 334 12.77 15.50 17.24
CA CYS A 334 11.71 16.29 17.86
C CYS A 334 11.97 16.49 19.36
N TYR A 335 12.38 15.42 20.06
CA TYR A 335 12.75 15.47 21.48
C TYR A 335 13.96 16.37 21.73
N MET A 336 15.01 16.22 20.92
CA MET A 336 16.23 17.02 21.08
C MET A 336 16.00 18.50 20.79
N LEU A 337 15.18 18.84 19.78
CA LEU A 337 14.79 20.23 19.53
C LEU A 337 14.03 20.81 20.72
N GLN A 338 13.03 20.09 21.25
CA GLN A 338 12.27 20.54 22.41
C GLN A 338 13.18 20.74 23.63
N LYS A 339 14.10 19.79 23.89
CA LYS A 339 15.08 19.89 24.96
C LYS A 339 15.99 21.11 24.80
N MET A 340 16.50 21.36 23.59
CA MET A 340 17.34 22.52 23.28
C MET A 340 16.58 23.83 23.55
N VAL A 341 15.36 23.98 23.06
CA VAL A 341 14.56 25.21 23.25
C VAL A 341 14.27 25.44 24.74
N ARG A 342 13.90 24.44 25.49
CA ARG A 342 13.60 24.58 26.92
C ARG A 342 14.84 24.77 27.78
N CYS A 343 15.90 23.97 27.57
CA CYS A 343 17.08 24.04 28.42
C CYS A 343 18.09 25.12 28.02
N ALA A 344 18.37 25.27 26.70
CA ALA A 344 19.37 26.22 26.21
C ALA A 344 18.77 27.59 25.99
N PHE A 345 17.63 27.71 25.31
CA PHE A 345 16.97 28.99 25.10
C PHE A 345 16.25 29.50 26.37
N GLY A 346 15.70 28.59 27.18
CA GLY A 346 14.97 28.94 28.39
C GLY A 346 13.57 29.45 28.12
N THR A 347 12.90 28.95 27.08
CA THR A 347 11.55 29.32 26.70
C THR A 347 10.71 28.06 26.34
N ASN A 348 9.39 28.20 26.37
CA ASN A 348 8.45 27.20 25.86
C ASN A 348 7.96 27.48 24.44
N ASN A 349 8.60 28.38 23.71
CA ASN A 349 8.26 28.70 22.32
C ASN A 349 8.69 27.57 21.38
N VAL A 350 8.06 26.40 21.52
CA VAL A 350 8.31 25.24 20.71
C VAL A 350 6.99 24.69 20.18
N ASP A 351 6.94 24.39 18.91
CA ASP A 351 5.76 23.83 18.26
C ASP A 351 6.16 22.82 17.17
N ASN A 352 5.15 22.17 16.59
CA ASN A 352 5.30 21.15 15.56
C ASN A 352 4.20 21.34 14.49
N CYS A 353 4.45 20.88 13.26
CA CYS A 353 3.47 20.93 12.18
C CYS A 353 2.13 20.25 12.55
N ALA A 354 2.12 19.35 13.53
CA ALA A 354 0.91 18.71 14.06
C ALA A 354 -0.09 19.73 14.65
N ARG A 355 0.32 20.95 14.99
CA ARG A 355 -0.53 22.03 15.51
C ARG A 355 -1.73 22.32 14.60
N VAL A 356 -1.48 22.41 13.30
CA VAL A 356 -2.53 22.64 12.30
C VAL A 356 -3.08 21.32 11.78
N CYS A 357 -2.22 20.30 11.63
CA CYS A 357 -2.54 19.03 10.99
C CYS A 357 -3.55 18.19 11.82
N HIS A 358 -3.12 17.67 12.96
CA HIS A 358 -3.91 16.71 13.76
C HIS A 358 -3.96 17.04 15.26
N SER A 359 -3.67 18.28 15.69
CA SER A 359 -3.89 18.65 17.09
C SER A 359 -5.37 18.54 17.48
N ALA A 360 -6.27 18.82 16.53
CA ALA A 360 -7.70 18.62 16.70
C ALA A 360 -8.05 17.15 16.96
N THR A 361 -7.38 16.18 16.27
CA THR A 361 -7.53 14.76 16.54
C THR A 361 -7.08 14.39 17.95
N VAL A 362 -5.88 14.85 18.32
CA VAL A 362 -5.32 14.57 19.68
C VAL A 362 -6.26 15.09 20.75
N ALA A 363 -6.71 16.34 20.63
CA ALA A 363 -7.63 16.94 21.60
C ALA A 363 -8.99 16.25 21.62
N GLY A 364 -9.62 16.07 20.46
CA GLY A 364 -10.96 15.49 20.35
C GLY A 364 -11.02 14.04 20.81
N LEU A 365 -10.05 13.20 20.42
CA LEU A 365 -9.97 11.81 20.88
C LEU A 365 -9.59 11.71 22.37
N ALA A 366 -8.70 12.56 22.87
CA ALA A 366 -8.37 12.60 24.29
C ALA A 366 -9.58 12.97 25.14
N MET A 367 -10.42 13.91 24.69
CA MET A 367 -11.64 14.31 25.39
C MET A 367 -12.71 13.22 25.35
N THR A 368 -12.83 12.46 24.28
CA THR A 368 -13.89 11.46 24.11
C THR A 368 -13.47 10.05 24.50
N LEU A 369 -12.21 9.67 24.27
CA LEU A 369 -11.71 8.31 24.45
C LEU A 369 -10.55 8.21 25.47
N GLY A 370 -10.07 9.35 25.99
CA GLY A 370 -8.94 9.40 26.93
C GLY A 370 -7.56 9.28 26.28
N SER A 371 -7.46 9.10 24.96
CA SER A 371 -6.20 9.00 24.23
C SER A 371 -6.32 9.60 22.83
N GLY A 372 -5.31 10.37 22.42
CA GLY A 372 -5.27 11.02 21.10
C GLY A 372 -4.71 10.16 19.97
N ALA A 373 -4.57 8.86 20.16
CA ALA A 373 -4.01 7.94 19.17
C ALA A 373 -5.08 7.31 18.27
N MET A 374 -4.68 6.86 17.09
CA MET A 374 -5.49 6.03 16.20
C MET A 374 -5.96 4.77 16.94
N THR A 375 -7.25 4.44 16.88
CA THR A 375 -7.85 3.37 17.68
C THR A 375 -7.52 1.96 17.20
N ASN A 376 -7.23 1.78 15.90
CA ASN A 376 -7.04 0.49 15.26
C ASN A 376 -5.82 0.49 14.33
N PRO A 377 -5.13 -0.64 14.14
CA PRO A 377 -4.12 -0.77 13.11
C PRO A 377 -4.75 -0.74 11.70
N ILE A 378 -3.94 -0.48 10.68
CA ILE A 378 -4.40 -0.39 9.28
C ILE A 378 -5.07 -1.68 8.81
N SER A 379 -4.59 -2.85 9.27
CA SER A 379 -5.20 -4.14 8.97
C SER A 379 -6.67 -4.20 9.40
N ASP A 380 -7.00 -3.74 10.59
CA ASP A 380 -8.35 -3.84 11.15
C ASP A 380 -9.36 -2.94 10.42
N ILE A 381 -8.89 -1.82 9.85
CA ILE A 381 -9.75 -0.88 9.13
C ILE A 381 -9.93 -1.20 7.65
N THR A 382 -9.23 -2.20 7.14
CA THR A 382 -9.26 -2.58 5.71
C THR A 382 -9.53 -4.06 5.47
N HIS A 383 -9.53 -4.91 6.52
CA HIS A 383 -9.79 -6.35 6.40
C HIS A 383 -10.97 -6.75 7.27
N ASP A 384 -11.82 -7.62 6.74
CA ASP A 384 -12.98 -8.17 7.46
C ASP A 384 -13.89 -7.09 8.06
N VAL A 385 -14.19 -6.04 7.27
CA VAL A 385 -15.08 -4.94 7.61
C VAL A 385 -16.27 -4.89 6.65
N ASP A 386 -17.46 -4.57 7.18
CA ASP A 386 -18.68 -4.55 6.38
C ASP A 386 -18.84 -3.23 5.61
N VAL A 387 -18.50 -2.11 6.28
CA VAL A 387 -18.61 -0.75 5.74
C VAL A 387 -17.38 0.05 6.12
N ILE A 388 -16.83 0.81 5.19
CA ILE A 388 -15.83 1.86 5.46
C ILE A 388 -16.49 3.21 5.24
N MET A 389 -16.43 4.10 6.24
CA MET A 389 -16.82 5.49 6.08
C MET A 389 -15.59 6.38 6.01
N LEU A 390 -15.34 6.98 4.84
CA LEU A 390 -14.20 7.84 4.56
C LEU A 390 -14.65 9.30 4.58
N VAL A 391 -14.12 10.10 5.51
CA VAL A 391 -14.55 11.48 5.74
C VAL A 391 -13.41 12.47 5.57
N GLY A 392 -13.51 13.39 4.61
CA GLY A 392 -12.50 14.43 4.40
C GLY A 392 -11.08 13.88 4.20
N SER A 393 -10.95 12.79 3.44
CA SER A 393 -9.70 12.08 3.25
C SER A 393 -9.58 11.54 1.83
N ASN A 394 -8.42 11.77 1.19
CA ASN A 394 -8.06 11.13 -0.07
C ASN A 394 -6.81 10.26 0.12
N PRO A 395 -6.98 9.02 0.58
CA PRO A 395 -5.84 8.13 0.84
C PRO A 395 -5.10 7.70 -0.43
N GLU A 396 -5.71 7.73 -1.62
CA GLU A 396 -5.03 7.40 -2.87
C GLU A 396 -3.88 8.37 -3.17
N GLU A 397 -4.02 9.65 -2.81
CA GLU A 397 -2.98 10.67 -2.96
C GLU A 397 -2.07 10.78 -1.73
N ALA A 398 -2.66 10.82 -0.52
CA ALA A 398 -1.93 11.08 0.72
C ALA A 398 -1.26 9.83 1.31
N HIS A 399 -1.92 8.68 1.24
CA HIS A 399 -1.51 7.40 1.82
C HIS A 399 -1.78 6.24 0.85
N PRO A 400 -1.14 6.20 -0.35
CA PRO A 400 -1.57 5.36 -1.46
C PRO A 400 -1.68 3.86 -1.14
N VAL A 401 -0.85 3.35 -0.22
CA VAL A 401 -0.94 1.94 0.20
C VAL A 401 -2.23 1.67 0.98
N ILE A 402 -2.68 2.61 1.82
CA ILE A 402 -3.99 2.50 2.49
C ILE A 402 -5.11 2.58 1.44
N GLY A 403 -4.99 3.49 0.46
CA GLY A 403 -5.93 3.59 -0.67
C GLY A 403 -6.06 2.26 -1.44
N MET A 404 -4.94 1.59 -1.75
CA MET A 404 -4.95 0.26 -2.37
C MET A 404 -5.66 -0.78 -1.50
N GLN A 405 -5.43 -0.79 -0.18
CA GLN A 405 -6.07 -1.73 0.74
C GLN A 405 -7.58 -1.46 0.89
N ILE A 406 -8.03 -0.21 0.83
CA ILE A 406 -9.45 0.14 0.79
C ILE A 406 -10.08 -0.38 -0.51
N ARG A 407 -9.46 -0.17 -1.67
CA ARG A 407 -9.93 -0.75 -2.94
C ARG A 407 -10.03 -2.26 -2.88
N GLN A 408 -9.02 -2.93 -2.31
CA GLN A 408 -9.08 -4.38 -2.09
C GLN A 408 -10.25 -4.79 -1.17
N ALA A 409 -10.57 -4.00 -0.15
CA ALA A 409 -11.72 -4.27 0.71
C ALA A 409 -13.03 -4.16 -0.07
N VAL A 410 -13.19 -3.10 -0.88
CA VAL A 410 -14.37 -2.91 -1.75
C VAL A 410 -14.51 -4.05 -2.75
N GLU A 411 -13.44 -4.48 -3.40
CA GLU A 411 -13.43 -5.65 -4.30
C GLU A 411 -13.84 -6.96 -3.59
N ARG A 412 -13.61 -7.07 -2.29
CA ARG A 412 -14.09 -8.20 -1.48
C ARG A 412 -15.53 -8.07 -0.99
N GLY A 413 -16.21 -6.96 -1.32
CA GLY A 413 -17.61 -6.72 -0.98
C GLY A 413 -17.84 -5.79 0.22
N THR A 414 -16.80 -5.17 0.78
CA THR A 414 -16.95 -4.09 1.76
C THR A 414 -17.65 -2.90 1.10
N ARG A 415 -18.69 -2.38 1.72
CA ARG A 415 -19.38 -1.18 1.25
C ARG A 415 -18.61 0.08 1.62
N LEU A 416 -18.70 1.11 0.78
CA LEU A 416 -17.93 2.34 0.94
C LEU A 416 -18.85 3.58 0.95
N ILE A 417 -18.77 4.36 2.04
CA ILE A 417 -19.36 5.69 2.13
C ILE A 417 -18.22 6.71 2.01
N VAL A 418 -18.29 7.58 1.02
CA VAL A 418 -17.33 8.69 0.86
C VAL A 418 -18.01 10.00 1.20
N VAL A 419 -17.39 10.77 2.08
CA VAL A 419 -17.86 12.08 2.55
C VAL A 419 -16.75 13.10 2.27
N ASP A 420 -16.74 13.64 1.07
CA ASP A 420 -15.72 14.59 0.58
C ASP A 420 -16.33 15.54 -0.45
N PRO A 421 -16.06 16.83 -0.42
CA PRO A 421 -16.59 17.78 -1.43
C PRO A 421 -16.08 17.51 -2.85
N ARG A 422 -14.96 16.82 -2.99
CA ARG A 422 -14.34 16.50 -4.28
C ARG A 422 -14.73 15.12 -4.78
N ASP A 423 -14.71 14.94 -6.10
CA ASP A 423 -14.69 13.61 -6.71
C ASP A 423 -13.28 13.03 -6.60
N ILE A 424 -13.04 12.27 -5.53
CA ILE A 424 -11.79 11.51 -5.35
C ILE A 424 -11.87 10.16 -6.09
N GLY A 425 -10.75 9.50 -6.34
CA GLY A 425 -10.74 8.22 -7.05
C GLY A 425 -11.68 7.17 -6.41
N LEU A 426 -11.64 7.03 -5.09
CA LEU A 426 -12.49 6.11 -4.33
C LEU A 426 -13.99 6.43 -4.42
N SER A 427 -14.38 7.67 -4.75
CA SER A 427 -15.81 8.00 -4.90
C SER A 427 -16.46 7.30 -6.09
N ARG A 428 -15.68 6.84 -7.07
CA ARG A 428 -16.17 6.05 -8.22
C ARG A 428 -16.65 4.65 -7.80
N SER A 429 -16.12 4.13 -6.71
CA SER A 429 -16.47 2.81 -6.16
C SER A 429 -17.30 2.91 -4.88
N ALA A 430 -17.71 4.12 -4.50
CA ALA A 430 -18.53 4.34 -3.32
C ALA A 430 -19.99 3.93 -3.57
N ASP A 431 -20.59 3.26 -2.59
CA ASP A 431 -22.04 3.03 -2.56
C ASP A 431 -22.79 4.36 -2.37
N ILE A 432 -22.22 5.25 -1.53
CA ILE A 432 -22.79 6.57 -1.27
C ILE A 432 -21.66 7.61 -1.26
N HIS A 433 -21.84 8.70 -2.03
CA HIS A 433 -20.94 9.84 -2.02
C HIS A 433 -21.68 11.10 -1.56
N LEU A 434 -21.31 11.63 -0.40
CA LEU A 434 -21.88 12.86 0.18
C LEU A 434 -20.89 14.01 0.00
N LYS A 435 -21.20 14.95 -0.89
CA LYS A 435 -20.37 16.13 -1.20
C LYS A 435 -20.68 17.28 -0.25
N LEU A 436 -20.16 17.20 0.97
CA LEU A 436 -20.40 18.21 1.98
C LEU A 436 -19.84 19.58 1.59
N LYS A 437 -20.59 20.63 1.94
CA LYS A 437 -20.03 21.98 2.01
C LYS A 437 -18.89 22.00 3.05
N PRO A 438 -17.67 22.48 2.71
CA PRO A 438 -16.57 22.55 3.66
C PRO A 438 -16.94 23.27 4.96
N GLY A 439 -16.48 22.76 6.10
CA GLY A 439 -16.77 23.30 7.43
C GLY A 439 -18.06 22.80 8.08
N THR A 440 -18.78 21.85 7.47
CA THR A 440 -20.08 21.37 7.99
C THR A 440 -20.02 19.95 8.57
N ASN A 441 -18.84 19.44 8.89
CA ASN A 441 -18.64 18.07 9.40
C ASN A 441 -19.44 17.78 10.68
N VAL A 442 -19.52 18.74 11.62
CA VAL A 442 -20.29 18.59 12.87
C VAL A 442 -21.78 18.44 12.57
N ALA A 443 -22.32 19.27 11.69
CA ALA A 443 -23.73 19.18 11.30
C ALA A 443 -24.04 17.85 10.60
N PHE A 444 -23.16 17.38 9.72
CA PHE A 444 -23.24 16.06 9.09
C PHE A 444 -23.30 14.94 10.13
N ALA A 445 -22.33 14.89 11.04
CA ALA A 445 -22.26 13.83 12.05
C ALA A 445 -23.48 13.87 13.00
N ASN A 446 -23.93 15.06 13.40
CA ASN A 446 -25.15 15.22 14.20
C ASN A 446 -26.38 14.73 13.45
N GLY A 447 -26.49 14.99 12.13
CA GLY A 447 -27.58 14.46 11.30
C GLY A 447 -27.54 12.94 11.19
N MET A 448 -26.37 12.33 11.03
CA MET A 448 -26.21 10.88 11.07
C MET A 448 -26.70 10.31 12.41
N MET A 449 -26.26 10.90 13.54
CA MET A 449 -26.69 10.48 14.88
C MET A 449 -28.19 10.69 15.11
N ASN A 450 -28.78 11.78 14.61
CA ASN A 450 -30.22 12.00 14.65
C ASN A 450 -30.99 10.85 14.00
N VAL A 451 -30.62 10.45 12.79
CA VAL A 451 -31.24 9.31 12.09
C VAL A 451 -31.06 8.02 12.89
N ILE A 452 -29.85 7.72 13.36
CA ILE A 452 -29.55 6.51 14.11
C ILE A 452 -30.42 6.39 15.37
N ILE A 453 -30.59 7.47 16.11
CA ILE A 453 -31.41 7.51 17.33
C ILE A 453 -32.90 7.34 16.99
N ASN A 454 -33.42 8.06 16.01
CA ASN A 454 -34.83 8.00 15.62
C ASN A 454 -35.25 6.65 15.04
N GLU A 455 -34.29 5.94 14.38
CA GLU A 455 -34.52 4.59 13.84
C GLU A 455 -34.30 3.48 14.88
N GLY A 456 -33.95 3.84 16.14
CA GLY A 456 -33.73 2.87 17.23
C GLY A 456 -32.49 1.97 17.01
N LEU A 457 -31.46 2.49 16.31
CA LEU A 457 -30.25 1.75 15.98
C LEU A 457 -29.07 2.06 16.90
N ALA A 458 -29.29 2.82 17.97
CA ALA A 458 -28.31 3.08 19.01
C ALA A 458 -28.03 1.81 19.84
N ASP A 459 -26.77 1.56 20.19
CA ASP A 459 -26.39 0.46 21.07
C ASP A 459 -26.60 0.87 22.55
N GLU A 460 -27.82 0.68 23.04
CA GLU A 460 -28.21 1.11 24.38
C GLU A 460 -27.36 0.47 25.49
N GLU A 461 -26.92 -0.77 25.31
CA GLU A 461 -26.07 -1.45 26.30
C GLU A 461 -24.68 -0.83 26.34
N PHE A 462 -24.06 -0.59 25.19
CA PHE A 462 -22.78 0.09 25.11
C PHE A 462 -22.86 1.49 25.70
N ILE A 463 -23.90 2.26 25.34
CA ILE A 463 -24.14 3.61 25.85
C ILE A 463 -24.23 3.59 27.37
N ARG A 464 -25.10 2.76 27.92
CA ARG A 464 -25.34 2.67 29.37
C ARG A 464 -24.12 2.24 30.17
N THR A 465 -23.29 1.35 29.60
CA THR A 465 -22.16 0.73 30.33
C THR A 465 -20.82 1.39 30.10
N ARG A 466 -20.66 2.16 29.03
CA ARG A 466 -19.36 2.64 28.55
C ARG A 466 -19.29 4.12 28.18
N THR A 467 -20.38 4.85 28.26
CA THR A 467 -20.43 6.27 27.90
C THR A 467 -21.09 7.12 28.98
N GLU A 468 -20.88 8.41 28.89
CA GLU A 468 -21.56 9.44 29.68
C GLU A 468 -22.04 10.57 28.76
N GLY A 469 -22.96 11.42 29.21
CA GLY A 469 -23.44 12.58 28.46
C GLY A 469 -24.37 12.24 27.28
N PHE A 470 -24.98 11.05 27.24
CA PHE A 470 -25.84 10.63 26.13
C PHE A 470 -27.13 11.46 26.02
N GLU A 471 -27.78 11.76 27.15
CA GLU A 471 -29.05 12.51 27.13
C GLU A 471 -28.84 13.95 26.63
N GLU A 472 -27.74 14.59 27.02
CA GLU A 472 -27.35 15.92 26.53
C GLU A 472 -27.07 15.88 25.02
N LEU A 473 -26.34 14.86 24.55
CA LEU A 473 -26.08 14.66 23.12
C LEU A 473 -27.39 14.47 22.36
N LYS A 474 -28.30 13.64 22.87
CA LYS A 474 -29.60 13.35 22.27
C LYS A 474 -30.45 14.62 22.09
N GLU A 475 -30.50 15.49 23.08
CA GLU A 475 -31.19 16.77 22.97
C GLU A 475 -30.58 17.69 21.93
N ILE A 476 -29.23 17.74 21.85
CA ILE A 476 -28.54 18.55 20.82
C ILE A 476 -28.84 18.02 19.41
N VAL A 477 -28.67 16.71 19.18
CA VAL A 477 -28.82 16.14 17.83
C VAL A 477 -30.27 16.09 17.35
N LYS A 478 -31.26 16.19 18.23
CA LYS A 478 -32.67 16.29 17.90
C LYS A 478 -32.98 17.44 16.92
N GLU A 479 -32.23 18.53 17.03
CA GLU A 479 -32.35 19.70 16.15
C GLU A 479 -31.76 19.48 14.75
N TYR A 480 -30.95 18.42 14.56
CA TYR A 480 -30.26 18.15 13.29
C TYR A 480 -31.03 17.14 12.42
N THR A 481 -32.28 17.48 12.10
CA THR A 481 -33.07 16.63 11.17
C THR A 481 -32.39 16.54 9.80
N PRO A 482 -32.57 15.44 9.04
CA PRO A 482 -32.00 15.30 7.72
C PRO A 482 -32.24 16.48 6.79
N GLU A 483 -33.44 17.07 6.83
CA GLU A 483 -33.80 18.23 6.00
C GLU A 483 -33.07 19.51 6.43
N LYS A 484 -32.85 19.71 7.74
CA LYS A 484 -32.04 20.82 8.25
C LYS A 484 -30.58 20.66 7.87
N VAL A 485 -30.03 19.43 8.05
CA VAL A 485 -28.64 19.10 7.69
C VAL A 485 -28.42 19.21 6.18
N ALA A 486 -29.37 18.75 5.37
CA ALA A 486 -29.32 18.89 3.91
C ALA A 486 -29.13 20.35 3.47
N ARG A 487 -29.84 21.30 4.13
CA ARG A 487 -29.66 22.74 3.86
C ARG A 487 -28.31 23.30 4.34
N ILE A 488 -27.79 22.82 5.47
CA ILE A 488 -26.50 23.26 6.03
C ILE A 488 -25.35 22.71 5.19
N CYS A 489 -25.39 21.42 4.91
CA CYS A 489 -24.30 20.67 4.27
C CYS A 489 -24.38 20.66 2.74
N HIS A 490 -25.45 21.11 2.14
CA HIS A 490 -25.75 21.05 0.69
C HIS A 490 -25.74 19.62 0.14
N ILE A 491 -26.34 18.69 0.86
CA ILE A 491 -26.46 17.26 0.48
C ILE A 491 -27.93 16.85 0.38
N ASP A 492 -28.17 15.69 -0.23
CA ASP A 492 -29.50 15.08 -0.28
C ASP A 492 -29.84 14.47 1.10
N PRO A 493 -31.02 14.77 1.68
CA PRO A 493 -31.44 14.22 2.97
C PRO A 493 -31.67 12.71 2.93
N ASP A 494 -32.09 12.13 1.80
CA ASP A 494 -32.28 10.69 1.66
C ASP A 494 -30.95 9.94 1.59
N HIS A 495 -29.94 10.50 0.90
CA HIS A 495 -28.60 9.95 0.95
C HIS A 495 -27.98 10.01 2.36
N LEU A 496 -28.27 11.05 3.14
CA LEU A 496 -27.85 11.11 4.54
C LEU A 496 -28.49 9.98 5.36
N ARG A 497 -29.80 9.75 5.20
CA ARG A 497 -30.52 8.64 5.87
C ARG A 497 -29.94 7.29 5.47
N GLU A 498 -29.72 7.07 4.18
CA GLU A 498 -29.17 5.83 3.68
C GLU A 498 -27.78 5.57 4.25
N ALA A 499 -26.90 6.58 4.28
CA ALA A 499 -25.57 6.48 4.87
C ALA A 499 -25.63 6.15 6.38
N ALA A 500 -26.53 6.79 7.13
CA ALA A 500 -26.70 6.53 8.55
C ALA A 500 -27.18 5.09 8.82
N LEU A 501 -28.15 4.62 8.06
CA LEU A 501 -28.66 3.24 8.16
C LEU A 501 -27.60 2.21 7.78
N MET A 502 -26.86 2.47 6.70
CA MET A 502 -25.77 1.60 6.24
C MET A 502 -24.68 1.47 7.31
N TYR A 503 -24.24 2.60 7.85
CA TYR A 503 -23.22 2.64 8.90
C TYR A 503 -23.69 1.93 10.18
N ALA A 504 -24.88 2.25 10.67
CA ALA A 504 -25.36 1.74 11.95
C ALA A 504 -25.60 0.23 11.92
N LYS A 505 -26.20 -0.32 10.85
CA LYS A 505 -26.52 -1.75 10.70
C LYS A 505 -25.30 -2.65 10.47
N ALA A 506 -24.16 -2.11 10.05
CA ALA A 506 -22.93 -2.86 9.89
C ALA A 506 -22.43 -3.38 11.24
N LYS A 507 -21.82 -4.56 11.28
CA LYS A 507 -21.18 -5.09 12.49
C LYS A 507 -19.82 -4.44 12.74
N LYS A 508 -19.02 -4.31 11.68
CA LYS A 508 -17.69 -3.68 11.69
C LYS A 508 -17.67 -2.53 10.69
N ALA A 509 -17.57 -1.32 11.17
CA ALA A 509 -17.57 -0.12 10.32
C ALA A 509 -16.62 0.95 10.87
N PRO A 510 -15.35 0.98 10.42
CA PRO A 510 -14.43 2.05 10.77
C PRO A 510 -14.80 3.38 10.11
N ILE A 511 -14.49 4.48 10.83
CA ILE A 511 -14.48 5.84 10.29
C ILE A 511 -13.03 6.21 10.03
N ILE A 512 -12.69 6.49 8.77
CA ILE A 512 -11.37 6.93 8.35
C ILE A 512 -11.48 8.41 7.97
N TYR A 513 -10.86 9.29 8.76
CA TYR A 513 -10.88 10.72 8.48
C TYR A 513 -9.45 11.29 8.38
N CYS A 514 -9.33 12.47 7.80
CA CYS A 514 -8.07 13.18 7.66
C CYS A 514 -8.28 14.71 7.81
N LEU A 515 -7.44 15.50 7.16
CA LEU A 515 -7.39 16.97 7.27
C LEU A 515 -8.72 17.66 6.93
N GLY A 516 -9.55 17.06 6.10
CA GLY A 516 -10.90 17.58 5.79
C GLY A 516 -11.86 17.60 6.98
N VAL A 517 -11.51 16.93 8.10
CA VAL A 517 -12.23 17.05 9.39
C VAL A 517 -11.47 17.96 10.35
N THR A 518 -10.14 17.87 10.39
CA THR A 518 -9.33 18.46 11.44
C THR A 518 -8.87 19.89 11.17
N GLU A 519 -8.63 20.28 9.92
CA GLU A 519 -8.14 21.61 9.54
C GLU A 519 -9.29 22.61 9.35
N HIS A 520 -10.17 22.68 10.33
CA HIS A 520 -11.26 23.65 10.44
C HIS A 520 -11.25 24.32 11.81
N SER A 521 -11.86 25.49 11.92
CA SER A 521 -12.06 26.17 13.20
C SER A 521 -12.86 25.30 14.20
N THR A 522 -13.70 24.40 13.71
CA THR A 522 -14.45 23.39 14.46
C THR A 522 -13.83 21.98 14.34
N GLY A 523 -12.51 21.89 14.16
CA GLY A 523 -11.85 20.59 13.92
C GLY A 523 -11.93 19.65 15.12
N THR A 524 -11.77 20.17 16.34
CA THR A 524 -11.88 19.37 17.57
C THR A 524 -13.29 18.81 17.74
N GLU A 525 -14.30 19.65 17.57
CA GLU A 525 -15.72 19.24 17.63
C GLU A 525 -16.06 18.25 16.50
N GLY A 526 -15.46 18.43 15.32
CA GLY A 526 -15.58 17.48 14.20
C GLY A 526 -15.07 16.09 14.59
N VAL A 527 -13.91 16.00 15.22
CA VAL A 527 -13.35 14.73 15.71
C VAL A 527 -14.20 14.13 16.84
N MET A 528 -14.63 14.94 17.81
CA MET A 528 -15.54 14.50 18.87
C MET A 528 -16.83 13.94 18.31
N SER A 529 -17.41 14.58 17.29
CA SER A 529 -18.64 14.11 16.63
C SER A 529 -18.44 12.76 15.92
N MET A 530 -17.27 12.51 15.29
CA MET A 530 -16.95 11.19 14.73
C MET A 530 -16.83 10.12 15.82
N SER A 531 -16.19 10.44 16.94
CA SER A 531 -16.08 9.53 18.10
C SER A 531 -17.44 9.24 18.71
N ASN A 532 -18.28 10.27 18.91
CA ASN A 532 -19.63 10.12 19.45
C ASN A 532 -20.51 9.22 18.56
N MET A 533 -20.40 9.39 17.24
CA MET A 533 -21.13 8.53 16.28
C MET A 533 -20.67 7.07 16.38
N ALA A 534 -19.36 6.81 16.55
CA ALA A 534 -18.84 5.46 16.72
C ALA A 534 -19.27 4.84 18.07
N MET A 535 -19.29 5.62 19.15
CA MET A 535 -19.78 5.19 20.46
C MET A 535 -21.28 4.90 20.47
N LEU A 536 -22.07 5.74 19.79
CA LEU A 536 -23.53 5.60 19.71
C LEU A 536 -23.97 4.23 19.18
N VAL A 537 -23.20 3.63 18.29
CA VAL A 537 -23.51 2.31 17.70
C VAL A 537 -22.55 1.20 18.14
N GLY A 538 -21.83 1.41 19.26
CA GLY A 538 -20.95 0.40 19.85
C GLY A 538 -19.82 -0.10 18.94
N LYS A 539 -19.25 0.75 18.08
CA LYS A 539 -18.19 0.37 17.11
C LYS A 539 -16.77 0.41 17.71
N LEU A 540 -16.61 0.83 18.94
CA LEU A 540 -15.30 0.88 19.61
C LEU A 540 -14.92 -0.45 20.27
N GLY A 541 -13.60 -0.74 20.32
CA GLY A 541 -13.07 -1.95 20.93
C GLY A 541 -13.33 -3.23 20.14
N LYS A 542 -13.51 -3.10 18.81
CA LYS A 542 -13.65 -4.24 17.88
C LYS A 542 -12.45 -4.27 16.94
N SER A 543 -11.87 -5.46 16.73
CA SER A 543 -10.79 -5.73 15.77
C SER A 543 -11.34 -6.41 14.51
#